data_a9bf774f88529c6e793ffda8d0ed23ba
#
_entry.id   a9bf774f88529c6e793ffda8d0ed23ba
#
_cell.length_a   1.000
_cell.length_b   1.000
_cell.length_c   1.000
_cell.angle_alpha   90.00
_cell.angle_beta   90.00
_cell.angle_gamma   90.00
#
_symmetry.space_group_name_H-M   'P 1'
#
loop_
_entity.id
_entity.type
_entity.pdbx_description
1 polymer ?
#
loop_
_entity_poly.entity_id
_entity_poly.type
_entity_poly.pdbx_seq_one_letter_code
_entity_poly.pdbx_strand_id
1 'polypeptide(L)'
;MIHNYWDMKKYLLIVLFLGLANLGWAQATAPSRTPVVSAGTDLPVSGWCVVGAKDLKFGPKEEGGKIIFTGEGFGAKGHSFAAFFPLTEIGEGQTLKMRANVRFVGVATAGSFRYGLFRKLSRDHGGGWLGYCAYAGFNQFWPKGALLARFPGNNGDFSGVKDAKGQEAARILGDSLTGIRTVKDGAYVVVWSLKKSGGAIEIESSMDGAGDVPTPMVRYSAKDSTPATSSFDALGFMTHEVLSTDSIEFSDISLKLQGP
;
A
#
# COMPACT_ATOMS: atom_id res chain seq x y z
N MET A 1 23.52 39.74 55.45
CA MET A 1 23.90 38.32 55.33
C MET A 1 22.62 37.53 55.48
N ILE A 2 21.87 37.37 54.36
CA ILE A 2 20.70 36.49 54.30
C ILE A 2 20.88 35.71 52.98
N HIS A 3 21.37 34.51 53.11
CA HIS A 3 21.57 33.60 51.95
C HIS A 3 20.94 32.24 52.21
N ASN A 4 20.10 31.85 51.26
CA ASN A 4 19.82 30.49 50.85
C ASN A 4 19.13 29.53 51.82
N TYR A 5 17.78 29.70 51.94
CA TYR A 5 16.90 28.67 52.51
C TYR A 5 15.93 28.05 51.48
N TRP A 6 16.11 28.36 50.19
CA TRP A 6 15.15 27.96 49.14
C TRP A 6 15.58 26.80 48.28
N ASP A 7 16.80 26.30 48.41
CA ASP A 7 17.30 25.24 47.50
C ASP A 7 17.14 23.78 48.00
N MET A 8 16.84 23.59 49.30
CA MET A 8 16.72 22.21 49.81
C MET A 8 15.34 21.54 49.57
N LYS A 9 14.31 22.26 49.19
CA LYS A 9 12.96 21.68 48.92
C LYS A 9 12.81 21.11 47.52
N LYS A 10 13.69 21.45 46.58
CA LYS A 10 13.64 20.91 45.20
C LYS A 10 14.23 19.51 45.06
N TYR A 11 15.12 19.10 45.96
CA TYR A 11 15.73 17.76 45.86
C TYR A 11 14.97 16.67 46.59
N LEU A 12 14.07 17.02 47.47
CA LEU A 12 13.28 16.02 48.21
C LEU A 12 12.05 15.48 47.40
N LEU A 13 11.65 16.17 46.32
CA LEU A 13 10.54 15.74 45.47
C LEU A 13 10.94 14.84 44.29
N ILE A 14 12.24 14.75 44.01
CA ILE A 14 12.77 13.93 42.88
C ILE A 14 13.03 12.49 43.30
N VAL A 15 13.24 12.23 44.58
CA VAL A 15 13.56 10.87 45.07
C VAL A 15 12.31 10.02 45.30
N LEU A 16 11.12 10.62 45.44
CA LEU A 16 9.87 9.85 45.68
C LEU A 16 9.18 9.37 44.39
N PHE A 17 9.61 9.81 43.19
CA PHE A 17 9.03 9.38 41.92
C PHE A 17 9.79 8.26 41.20
N LEU A 18 10.96 7.86 41.70
CA LEU A 18 11.77 6.78 41.10
C LEU A 18 11.50 5.38 41.68
N GLY A 19 10.60 5.28 42.65
CA GLY A 19 10.32 4.01 43.35
C GLY A 19 9.11 3.21 42.82
N LEU A 20 8.30 3.69 41.87
CA LEU A 20 7.07 3.05 41.42
C LEU A 20 7.05 2.62 39.95
N ALA A 21 8.17 2.69 39.26
CA ALA A 21 8.24 2.35 37.82
C ALA A 21 8.67 0.91 37.52
N ASN A 22 8.68 -0.01 38.50
CA ASN A 22 9.01 -1.42 38.31
C ASN A 22 7.85 -2.37 38.62
N LEU A 23 6.62 -1.95 38.40
CA LEU A 23 5.52 -2.90 38.25
C LEU A 23 5.58 -3.42 36.82
N GLY A 24 6.12 -4.63 36.69
CA GLY A 24 6.32 -5.33 35.43
C GLY A 24 5.07 -5.37 34.59
N TRP A 25 5.11 -4.68 33.47
CA TRP A 25 4.29 -5.03 32.33
C TRP A 25 4.86 -6.33 31.77
N ALA A 26 4.32 -7.44 32.23
CA ALA A 26 4.47 -8.68 31.50
C ALA A 26 3.93 -8.41 30.10
N GLN A 27 4.83 -8.18 29.15
CA GLN A 27 4.49 -8.26 27.73
C GLN A 27 4.01 -9.70 27.51
N ALA A 28 2.68 -9.86 27.49
CA ALA A 28 2.10 -11.05 26.91
C ALA A 28 2.54 -11.05 25.44
N THR A 29 3.63 -11.72 25.15
CA THR A 29 4.02 -12.15 23.81
C THR A 29 2.91 -13.10 23.36
N ALA A 30 1.86 -12.54 22.75
CA ALA A 30 0.91 -13.36 22.02
C ALA A 30 1.72 -14.16 20.99
N PRO A 31 1.60 -15.49 20.96
CA PRO A 31 2.25 -16.29 19.97
C PRO A 31 1.75 -15.82 18.60
N SER A 32 2.59 -15.14 17.85
CA SER A 32 2.39 -14.82 16.44
C SER A 32 2.44 -16.11 15.65
N ARG A 33 1.40 -16.92 15.76
CA ARG A 33 1.16 -17.98 14.78
C ARG A 33 0.64 -17.28 13.53
N THR A 34 1.54 -16.96 12.61
CA THR A 34 1.15 -16.69 11.23
C THR A 34 0.29 -17.87 10.78
N PRO A 35 -0.98 -17.68 10.42
CA PRO A 35 -1.77 -18.78 9.92
C PRO A 35 -1.07 -19.32 8.66
N VAL A 36 -0.75 -20.61 8.65
CA VAL A 36 -0.21 -21.27 7.47
C VAL A 36 -1.36 -21.36 6.49
N VAL A 37 -1.40 -20.46 5.53
CA VAL A 37 -2.39 -20.48 4.46
C VAL A 37 -1.98 -21.58 3.48
N SER A 38 -2.87 -22.55 3.27
CA SER A 38 -2.64 -23.64 2.31
C SER A 38 -2.69 -23.15 0.87
N ALA A 39 -1.91 -23.75 -0.01
CA ALA A 39 -1.97 -23.46 -1.44
C ALA A 39 -3.38 -23.74 -2.01
N GLY A 40 -3.83 -22.90 -2.94
CA GLY A 40 -5.17 -22.97 -3.53
C GLY A 40 -6.25 -22.24 -2.74
N THR A 41 -5.90 -21.57 -1.63
CA THR A 41 -6.85 -20.85 -0.79
C THR A 41 -7.16 -19.46 -1.34
N ASP A 42 -8.44 -19.16 -1.43
CA ASP A 42 -8.91 -17.77 -1.60
C ASP A 42 -8.70 -17.00 -0.30
N LEU A 43 -8.03 -15.85 -0.38
CA LEU A 43 -7.78 -14.99 0.76
C LEU A 43 -8.87 -13.92 0.84
N PRO A 44 -9.62 -13.83 1.96
CA PRO A 44 -10.63 -12.80 2.12
C PRO A 44 -9.97 -11.42 2.17
N VAL A 45 -10.45 -10.51 1.33
CA VAL A 45 -10.04 -9.10 1.33
C VAL A 45 -11.12 -8.29 2.04
N SER A 46 -10.74 -7.52 3.03
CA SER A 46 -11.65 -6.75 3.88
C SER A 46 -10.98 -5.49 4.43
N GLY A 47 -11.66 -4.77 5.32
CA GLY A 47 -11.08 -3.63 6.03
C GLY A 47 -10.67 -2.49 5.09
N TRP A 48 -11.44 -2.24 4.05
CA TRP A 48 -11.22 -1.15 3.12
C TRP A 48 -11.21 0.19 3.84
N CYS A 49 -10.24 1.01 3.55
CA CYS A 49 -10.10 2.33 4.16
C CYS A 49 -9.38 3.32 3.23
N VAL A 50 -9.50 4.60 3.57
CA VAL A 50 -8.67 5.65 3.02
C VAL A 50 -7.40 5.76 3.86
N VAL A 51 -6.25 5.87 3.20
CA VAL A 51 -4.96 6.03 3.84
C VAL A 51 -4.67 7.52 4.03
N GLY A 52 -4.47 7.92 5.27
CA GLY A 52 -4.23 9.32 5.63
C GLY A 52 -5.45 10.02 6.23
N ALA A 53 -5.22 10.70 7.35
CA ALA A 53 -6.30 11.31 8.14
C ALA A 53 -7.11 12.40 7.40
N LYS A 54 -6.53 13.02 6.37
CA LYS A 54 -7.19 14.08 5.61
C LYS A 54 -8.35 13.58 4.75
N ASP A 55 -8.30 12.30 4.39
CA ASP A 55 -9.15 11.74 3.35
C ASP A 55 -10.23 10.80 3.91
N LEU A 56 -10.32 10.64 5.23
CA LEU A 56 -11.28 9.74 5.89
C LEU A 56 -12.75 9.99 5.49
N LYS A 57 -13.09 11.21 5.07
CA LYS A 57 -14.43 11.57 4.61
C LYS A 57 -14.85 10.92 3.28
N PHE A 58 -13.90 10.37 2.52
CA PHE A 58 -14.16 9.79 1.20
C PHE A 58 -14.41 8.28 1.22
N GLY A 59 -14.38 7.71 2.35
CA GLY A 59 -14.56 6.37 2.41
C GLY A 59 -15.16 5.50 2.78
N PRO A 60 -14.96 4.12 2.71
CA PRO A 60 -15.58 3.44 1.56
C PRO A 60 -17.06 3.22 1.79
N LYS A 61 -17.83 3.06 0.72
CA LYS A 61 -19.21 2.54 0.75
C LYS A 61 -19.23 1.19 0.07
N GLU A 62 -19.97 0.24 0.65
CA GLU A 62 -20.25 -1.04 0.01
C GLU A 62 -21.64 -1.01 -0.60
N GLU A 63 -21.75 -1.21 -1.89
CA GLU A 63 -23.01 -1.18 -2.61
C GLU A 63 -22.98 -2.12 -3.82
N GLY A 64 -23.96 -3.01 -3.92
CA GLY A 64 -24.08 -3.93 -5.06
C GLY A 64 -22.83 -4.82 -5.28
N GLY A 65 -22.13 -5.23 -4.24
CA GLY A 65 -20.89 -6.01 -4.33
C GLY A 65 -19.68 -5.21 -4.78
N LYS A 66 -19.78 -3.90 -4.78
CA LYS A 66 -18.69 -2.98 -5.08
C LYS A 66 -18.24 -2.21 -3.84
N ILE A 67 -16.99 -1.83 -3.82
CA ILE A 67 -16.42 -0.88 -2.86
C ILE A 67 -16.23 0.45 -3.60
N ILE A 68 -16.87 1.49 -3.12
CA ILE A 68 -16.93 2.79 -3.79
C ILE A 68 -16.31 3.85 -2.90
N PHE A 69 -15.34 4.55 -3.43
CA PHE A 69 -14.74 5.75 -2.81
C PHE A 69 -15.25 6.99 -3.54
N THR A 70 -15.89 7.87 -2.81
CA THR A 70 -16.47 9.12 -3.33
C THR A 70 -16.73 10.10 -2.18
N GLY A 71 -17.03 11.34 -2.49
CA GLY A 71 -17.41 12.37 -1.54
C GLY A 71 -17.13 13.78 -2.06
N GLU A 72 -17.61 14.80 -1.36
CA GLU A 72 -17.37 16.18 -1.74
C GLU A 72 -15.86 16.49 -1.75
N GLY A 73 -15.35 16.95 -2.89
CA GLY A 73 -13.94 17.24 -3.14
C GLY A 73 -13.07 16.01 -3.37
N PHE A 74 -13.67 14.82 -3.52
CA PHE A 74 -12.96 13.64 -3.99
C PHE A 74 -12.44 13.88 -5.42
N GLY A 75 -11.24 13.38 -5.71
CA GLY A 75 -10.63 13.52 -7.03
C GLY A 75 -9.91 14.85 -7.28
N ALA A 76 -9.98 15.82 -6.38
CA ALA A 76 -9.26 17.08 -6.55
C ALA A 76 -7.74 16.96 -6.35
N LYS A 77 -7.27 15.88 -5.69
CA LYS A 77 -5.87 15.56 -5.40
C LYS A 77 -5.71 14.06 -5.25
N GLY A 78 -4.45 13.59 -5.21
CA GLY A 78 -4.17 12.17 -4.99
C GLY A 78 -4.72 11.64 -3.68
N HIS A 79 -5.44 10.51 -3.74
CA HIS A 79 -5.98 9.79 -2.60
C HIS A 79 -5.43 8.37 -2.57
N SER A 80 -5.13 7.89 -1.38
CA SER A 80 -4.64 6.54 -1.16
C SER A 80 -5.70 5.68 -0.48
N PHE A 81 -5.88 4.47 -0.97
CA PHE A 81 -6.85 3.48 -0.49
C PHE A 81 -6.16 2.19 -0.15
N ALA A 82 -6.67 1.47 0.82
CA ALA A 82 -6.14 0.17 1.18
C ALA A 82 -7.24 -0.82 1.52
N ALA A 83 -6.91 -2.09 1.38
CA ALA A 83 -7.66 -3.21 1.92
C ALA A 83 -6.69 -4.22 2.51
N PHE A 84 -7.16 -5.04 3.44
CA PHE A 84 -6.32 -5.97 4.17
C PHE A 84 -6.78 -7.41 3.95
N PHE A 85 -5.84 -8.33 4.12
CA PHE A 85 -6.08 -9.76 4.08
C PHE A 85 -5.19 -10.46 5.14
N PRO A 86 -5.44 -11.71 5.49
CA PRO A 86 -4.60 -12.43 6.44
C PRO A 86 -3.13 -12.41 6.02
N LEU A 87 -2.24 -12.16 6.97
CA LEU A 87 -0.80 -12.18 6.70
C LEU A 87 -0.42 -13.50 6.03
N THR A 88 0.05 -13.41 4.80
CA THR A 88 0.32 -14.54 3.92
C THR A 88 1.78 -14.54 3.53
N GLU A 89 2.49 -15.61 3.87
CA GLU A 89 3.86 -15.84 3.43
C GLU A 89 3.85 -16.63 2.13
N ILE A 90 4.61 -16.17 1.14
CA ILE A 90 4.86 -16.89 -0.11
C ILE A 90 6.03 -17.84 0.13
N GLY A 91 5.74 -19.13 0.15
CA GLY A 91 6.76 -20.20 0.19
C GLY A 91 7.46 -20.37 -1.16
N GLU A 92 8.57 -21.15 -1.14
CA GLU A 92 9.31 -21.45 -2.37
C GLU A 92 8.42 -22.16 -3.40
N GLY A 93 8.43 -21.69 -4.65
CA GLY A 93 7.59 -22.15 -5.74
C GLY A 93 6.14 -21.65 -5.70
N GLN A 94 5.69 -21.06 -4.61
CA GLN A 94 4.32 -20.53 -4.49
C GLN A 94 4.18 -19.17 -5.16
N THR A 95 2.93 -18.87 -5.54
CA THR A 95 2.55 -17.60 -6.19
C THR A 95 1.37 -16.97 -5.47
N LEU A 96 1.53 -15.72 -5.01
CA LEU A 96 0.42 -14.87 -4.56
C LEU A 96 -0.11 -14.10 -5.77
N LYS A 97 -1.37 -14.35 -6.14
CA LYS A 97 -2.01 -13.73 -7.29
C LYS A 97 -3.21 -12.91 -6.88
N MET A 98 -3.24 -11.64 -7.32
CA MET A 98 -4.36 -10.72 -7.12
C MET A 98 -4.95 -10.32 -8.46
N ARG A 99 -6.29 -10.20 -8.50
CA ARG A 99 -7.04 -9.57 -9.59
C ARG A 99 -8.12 -8.68 -8.98
N ALA A 100 -8.31 -7.50 -9.58
CA ALA A 100 -9.39 -6.60 -9.23
C ALA A 100 -9.90 -5.88 -10.48
N ASN A 101 -11.20 -5.65 -10.56
CA ASN A 101 -11.75 -4.67 -11.48
C ASN A 101 -11.77 -3.31 -10.80
N VAL A 102 -11.30 -2.29 -11.50
CA VAL A 102 -11.27 -0.90 -11.03
C VAL A 102 -11.95 -0.03 -12.07
N ARG A 103 -12.95 0.73 -11.66
CA ARG A 103 -13.64 1.67 -12.54
C ARG A 103 -13.46 3.10 -12.04
N PHE A 104 -13.06 3.96 -12.94
CA PHE A 104 -13.03 5.40 -12.72
C PHE A 104 -14.25 6.03 -13.34
N VAL A 105 -14.93 6.90 -12.61
CA VAL A 105 -16.15 7.57 -13.03
C VAL A 105 -15.95 9.08 -12.92
N GLY A 106 -16.30 9.80 -13.99
CA GLY A 106 -16.19 11.26 -14.00
C GLY A 106 -14.76 11.75 -13.99
N VAL A 107 -13.88 11.13 -14.77
CA VAL A 107 -12.47 11.58 -14.87
C VAL A 107 -12.41 12.93 -15.58
N ALA A 108 -12.31 14.01 -14.79
CA ALA A 108 -12.17 15.36 -15.29
C ALA A 108 -10.75 15.66 -15.78
N THR A 109 -9.75 15.11 -15.12
CA THR A 109 -8.34 15.27 -15.51
C THR A 109 -7.66 13.91 -15.47
N ALA A 110 -7.08 13.52 -16.59
CA ALA A 110 -6.33 12.28 -16.72
C ALA A 110 -5.00 12.35 -15.93
N GLY A 111 -4.61 11.26 -15.32
CA GLY A 111 -3.41 11.19 -14.51
C GLY A 111 -2.91 9.77 -14.30
N SER A 112 -2.22 9.52 -13.21
CA SER A 112 -1.68 8.21 -12.88
C SER A 112 -2.43 7.53 -11.75
N PHE A 113 -2.44 6.20 -11.82
CA PHE A 113 -2.95 5.33 -10.79
C PHE A 113 -1.85 4.37 -10.33
N ARG A 114 -1.77 4.16 -9.04
CA ARG A 114 -0.81 3.23 -8.43
C ARG A 114 -1.56 2.10 -7.76
N TYR A 115 -0.97 0.93 -7.79
CA TYR A 115 -1.55 -0.25 -7.17
C TYR A 115 -0.46 -1.23 -6.77
N GLY A 116 -0.65 -1.92 -5.65
CA GLY A 116 0.42 -2.77 -5.12
C GLY A 116 0.00 -3.77 -4.06
N LEU A 117 0.97 -4.63 -3.73
CA LEU A 117 0.91 -5.63 -2.68
C LEU A 117 1.96 -5.30 -1.63
N PHE A 118 1.52 -5.23 -0.36
CA PHE A 118 2.35 -4.78 0.74
C PHE A 118 2.21 -5.67 1.98
N ARG A 119 3.25 -5.67 2.79
CA ARG A 119 3.19 -5.99 4.20
C ARG A 119 3.06 -4.68 4.98
N LYS A 120 2.01 -4.57 5.78
CA LYS A 120 1.79 -3.41 6.63
C LYS A 120 2.57 -3.58 7.94
N LEU A 121 3.62 -2.79 8.14
CA LEU A 121 4.50 -2.88 9.32
C LEU A 121 4.00 -2.07 10.51
N SER A 122 3.15 -1.07 10.26
CA SER A 122 2.61 -0.17 11.27
C SER A 122 1.09 -0.30 11.33
N ARG A 123 0.49 -0.12 12.51
CA ARG A 123 -0.96 -0.15 12.69
C ARG A 123 -1.65 1.16 12.25
N ASP A 124 -0.91 2.25 12.19
CA ASP A 124 -1.42 3.49 11.65
C ASP A 124 -1.57 3.42 10.13
N HIS A 125 -2.55 4.13 9.60
CA HIS A 125 -2.83 4.08 8.16
C HIS A 125 -1.76 4.78 7.31
N GLY A 126 -0.97 5.67 7.91
CA GLY A 126 -0.03 6.52 7.18
C GLY A 126 1.30 5.88 6.81
N GLY A 127 1.80 4.89 7.55
CA GLY A 127 3.17 4.41 7.37
C GLY A 127 3.33 2.89 7.25
N GLY A 128 4.58 2.45 7.08
CA GLY A 128 4.94 1.04 7.16
C GLY A 128 4.57 0.19 5.95
N TRP A 129 4.58 0.74 4.74
CA TRP A 129 4.26 0.04 3.49
C TRP A 129 5.51 -0.63 2.92
N LEU A 130 5.71 -1.90 3.22
CA LEU A 130 6.82 -2.71 2.73
C LEU A 130 6.32 -3.63 1.61
N GLY A 131 6.79 -3.48 0.38
CA GLY A 131 6.32 -4.32 -0.72
C GLY A 131 6.51 -3.69 -2.08
N TYR A 132 5.61 -3.99 -3.00
CA TYR A 132 5.74 -3.63 -4.41
C TYR A 132 4.57 -2.77 -4.88
N CYS A 133 4.88 -1.76 -5.68
CA CYS A 133 3.91 -0.85 -6.28
C CYS A 133 4.17 -0.67 -7.77
N ALA A 134 3.15 -0.83 -8.58
CA ALA A 134 3.15 -0.52 -10.00
C ALA A 134 2.43 0.81 -10.25
N TYR A 135 2.89 1.52 -11.25
CA TYR A 135 2.38 2.82 -11.65
C TYR A 135 1.80 2.72 -13.05
N ALA A 136 0.53 3.03 -13.19
CA ALA A 136 -0.13 3.17 -14.48
C ALA A 136 -0.39 4.65 -14.77
N GLY A 137 -0.07 5.09 -15.98
CA GLY A 137 -0.23 6.47 -16.39
C GLY A 137 1.04 7.29 -16.33
N PHE A 138 0.93 8.55 -16.78
CA PHE A 138 2.03 9.49 -16.82
C PHE A 138 2.40 10.00 -15.44
N ASN A 139 3.69 10.08 -15.15
CA ASN A 139 4.24 10.75 -14.00
C ASN A 139 5.26 11.80 -14.47
N GLN A 140 4.93 13.08 -14.29
CA GLN A 140 5.80 14.20 -14.73
C GLN A 140 7.16 14.24 -14.01
N PHE A 141 7.24 13.64 -12.81
CA PHE A 141 8.49 13.59 -12.04
C PHE A 141 9.38 12.40 -12.43
N TRP A 142 8.86 11.51 -13.29
CA TRP A 142 9.61 10.36 -13.76
C TRP A 142 9.62 10.33 -15.29
N PRO A 143 10.71 10.81 -15.92
CA PRO A 143 10.76 11.04 -17.37
C PRO A 143 10.59 9.76 -18.21
N LYS A 144 10.72 8.58 -17.60
CA LYS A 144 10.53 7.30 -18.27
C LYS A 144 9.10 6.74 -18.15
N GLY A 145 8.20 7.45 -17.45
CA GLY A 145 6.78 7.10 -17.37
C GLY A 145 6.42 6.09 -16.29
N ALA A 146 5.66 5.06 -16.65
CA ALA A 146 5.19 4.06 -15.72
C ALA A 146 6.34 3.19 -15.20
N LEU A 147 6.38 2.94 -13.88
CA LEU A 147 7.45 2.20 -13.23
C LEU A 147 6.92 1.15 -12.24
N LEU A 148 7.74 0.17 -11.95
CA LEU A 148 7.58 -0.79 -10.87
C LEU A 148 8.62 -0.49 -9.79
N ALA A 149 8.17 -0.33 -8.55
CA ALA A 149 9.04 0.00 -7.43
C ALA A 149 8.83 -0.90 -6.23
N ARG A 150 9.91 -1.15 -5.47
CA ARG A 150 9.90 -1.78 -4.16
C ARG A 150 9.96 -0.72 -3.07
N PHE A 151 9.00 -0.70 -2.16
CA PHE A 151 8.90 0.20 -1.02
C PHE A 151 9.55 -0.41 0.22
N PRO A 152 10.37 0.34 0.97
CA PRO A 152 11.18 -0.18 2.07
C PRO A 152 10.46 -0.25 3.43
N GLY A 153 9.20 0.17 3.52
CA GLY A 153 8.40 0.12 4.74
C GLY A 153 8.59 1.31 5.69
N ASN A 154 9.42 2.27 5.36
CA ASN A 154 9.63 3.48 6.17
C ASN A 154 8.93 4.73 5.64
N ASN A 155 8.14 4.60 4.60
CA ASN A 155 7.39 5.70 3.98
C ASN A 155 6.12 5.99 4.77
N GLY A 156 5.70 7.25 4.76
CA GLY A 156 4.40 7.68 5.29
C GLY A 156 3.21 7.11 4.53
N ASP A 157 3.37 6.89 3.21
CA ASP A 157 2.41 6.24 2.33
C ASP A 157 3.15 5.69 1.11
N PHE A 158 2.44 5.18 0.13
CA PHE A 158 3.01 4.75 -1.16
C PHE A 158 2.91 5.84 -2.24
N SER A 159 2.86 7.13 -1.83
CA SER A 159 2.71 8.28 -2.72
C SER A 159 4.00 8.68 -3.43
N GLY A 160 5.15 8.46 -2.83
CA GLY A 160 6.43 8.91 -3.37
C GLY A 160 7.50 7.84 -3.44
N VAL A 161 8.37 7.94 -4.44
CA VAL A 161 9.62 7.18 -4.50
C VAL A 161 10.74 7.83 -3.69
N LYS A 162 10.53 9.08 -3.25
CA LYS A 162 11.46 9.83 -2.43
C LYS A 162 10.89 10.08 -1.03
N ASP A 163 11.74 10.01 -0.02
CA ASP A 163 11.38 10.37 1.34
C ASP A 163 11.29 11.90 1.52
N ALA A 164 10.93 12.36 2.73
CA ALA A 164 10.85 13.78 3.08
C ALA A 164 12.19 14.53 2.95
N LYS A 165 13.32 13.80 2.85
CA LYS A 165 14.66 14.38 2.64
C LYS A 165 15.08 14.36 1.18
N GLY A 166 14.20 13.94 0.27
CA GLY A 166 14.48 13.83 -1.17
C GLY A 166 15.36 12.63 -1.55
N GLN A 167 15.63 11.70 -0.62
CA GLN A 167 16.36 10.47 -0.89
C GLN A 167 15.41 9.43 -1.47
N GLU A 168 15.94 8.50 -2.27
CA GLU A 168 15.14 7.40 -2.81
C GLU A 168 14.59 6.53 -1.68
N ALA A 169 13.29 6.63 -1.45
CA ALA A 169 12.57 5.81 -0.49
C ALA A 169 12.18 4.45 -1.08
N ALA A 170 12.12 4.34 -2.40
CA ALA A 170 11.78 3.10 -3.09
C ALA A 170 12.82 2.73 -4.14
N ARG A 171 13.14 1.43 -4.23
CA ARG A 171 14.02 0.91 -5.27
C ARG A 171 13.21 0.64 -6.54
N ILE A 172 13.61 1.22 -7.65
CA ILE A 172 13.01 0.95 -8.94
C ILE A 172 13.51 -0.41 -9.44
N LEU A 173 12.56 -1.27 -9.84
CA LEU A 173 12.81 -2.62 -10.32
C LEU A 173 12.70 -2.73 -11.84
N GLY A 174 11.95 -1.84 -12.49
CA GLY A 174 11.80 -1.83 -13.93
C GLY A 174 10.82 -0.77 -14.43
N ASP A 175 10.87 -0.57 -15.73
CA ASP A 175 9.96 0.29 -16.47
C ASP A 175 8.81 -0.55 -17.07
N SER A 176 7.75 0.11 -17.52
CA SER A 176 6.67 -0.58 -18.23
C SER A 176 7.13 -1.16 -19.57
N LEU A 177 6.70 -2.38 -19.84
CA LEU A 177 6.90 -3.06 -21.12
C LEU A 177 6.01 -2.50 -22.25
N THR A 178 5.07 -1.64 -21.92
CA THR A 178 4.15 -0.98 -22.87
C THR A 178 4.33 0.52 -22.80
N GLY A 179 3.90 1.22 -23.84
CA GLY A 179 3.91 2.69 -23.85
C GLY A 179 3.08 3.30 -22.72
N ILE A 180 3.38 4.53 -22.37
CA ILE A 180 2.69 5.29 -21.33
C ILE A 180 1.29 5.65 -21.81
N ARG A 181 0.28 5.36 -20.99
CA ARG A 181 -1.10 5.79 -21.20
C ARG A 181 -1.65 6.37 -19.91
N THR A 182 -2.39 7.45 -20.01
CA THR A 182 -3.08 8.06 -18.85
C THR A 182 -4.35 7.31 -18.56
N VAL A 183 -4.68 7.20 -17.27
CA VAL A 183 -5.99 6.70 -16.81
C VAL A 183 -7.07 7.66 -17.26
N LYS A 184 -8.15 7.12 -17.82
CA LYS A 184 -9.33 7.82 -18.28
C LYS A 184 -10.57 7.22 -17.61
N ASP A 185 -11.71 7.86 -17.85
CA ASP A 185 -13.02 7.31 -17.51
C ASP A 185 -13.20 5.91 -18.09
N GLY A 186 -13.72 4.98 -17.28
CA GLY A 186 -13.95 3.62 -17.72
C GLY A 186 -13.44 2.55 -16.75
N ALA A 187 -13.56 1.30 -17.17
CA ALA A 187 -13.20 0.12 -16.39
C ALA A 187 -11.84 -0.44 -16.79
N TYR A 188 -11.14 -0.97 -15.80
CA TYR A 188 -9.82 -1.57 -15.93
C TYR A 188 -9.74 -2.87 -15.14
N VAL A 189 -8.87 -3.77 -15.58
CA VAL A 189 -8.51 -4.97 -14.85
C VAL A 189 -7.07 -4.84 -14.37
N VAL A 190 -6.88 -4.92 -13.08
CA VAL A 190 -5.57 -4.92 -12.43
C VAL A 190 -5.20 -6.33 -12.03
N VAL A 191 -3.98 -6.76 -12.35
CA VAL A 191 -3.45 -8.08 -12.01
C VAL A 191 -2.07 -7.94 -11.39
N TRP A 192 -1.82 -8.72 -10.33
CA TRP A 192 -0.51 -8.97 -9.75
C TRP A 192 -0.23 -10.46 -9.64
N SER A 193 1.02 -10.82 -9.82
CA SER A 193 1.56 -12.14 -9.57
C SER A 193 2.94 -12.00 -8.93
N LEU A 194 3.08 -12.50 -7.70
CA LEU A 194 4.34 -12.54 -6.95
C LEU A 194 4.70 -13.99 -6.72
N LYS A 195 5.75 -14.50 -7.40
CA LYS A 195 6.22 -15.86 -7.25
C LYS A 195 7.57 -15.89 -6.54
N LYS A 196 7.70 -16.70 -5.50
CA LYS A 196 8.99 -16.93 -4.84
C LYS A 196 9.76 -18.01 -5.58
N SER A 197 11.00 -17.73 -5.95
CA SER A 197 11.86 -18.65 -6.71
C SER A 197 13.33 -18.43 -6.41
N GLY A 198 13.97 -19.39 -5.78
CA GLY A 198 15.40 -19.34 -5.43
C GLY A 198 15.75 -18.17 -4.49
N GLY A 199 14.88 -17.85 -3.54
CA GLY A 199 15.03 -16.72 -2.62
C GLY A 199 14.70 -15.34 -3.20
N ALA A 200 14.43 -15.25 -4.50
CA ALA A 200 13.97 -14.04 -5.17
C ALA A 200 12.45 -13.99 -5.24
N ILE A 201 11.89 -12.80 -5.52
CA ILE A 201 10.50 -12.63 -5.92
C ILE A 201 10.46 -12.26 -7.42
N GLU A 202 9.82 -13.11 -8.21
CA GLU A 202 9.47 -12.84 -9.59
C GLU A 202 8.11 -12.10 -9.59
N ILE A 203 8.05 -11.00 -10.32
CA ILE A 203 6.95 -10.04 -10.28
C ILE A 203 6.39 -9.89 -11.67
N GLU A 204 5.09 -10.13 -11.81
CA GLU A 204 4.33 -9.74 -12.98
C GLU A 204 3.17 -8.85 -12.54
N SER A 205 2.93 -7.78 -13.27
CA SER A 205 1.81 -6.89 -13.02
C SER A 205 1.29 -6.29 -14.31
N SER A 206 -0.03 -6.14 -14.39
CA SER A 206 -0.67 -5.42 -15.50
C SER A 206 -1.86 -4.61 -15.02
N MET A 207 -2.17 -3.58 -15.81
CA MET A 207 -3.44 -2.90 -15.82
C MET A 207 -3.89 -2.80 -17.27
N ASP A 208 -5.02 -3.39 -17.58
CA ASP A 208 -5.59 -3.42 -18.93
C ASP A 208 -6.95 -2.72 -18.93
N GLY A 209 -7.23 -1.96 -19.96
CA GLY A 209 -8.57 -1.39 -20.17
C GLY A 209 -9.60 -2.50 -20.45
N ALA A 210 -10.83 -2.29 -20.03
CA ALA A 210 -11.97 -3.15 -20.30
C ALA A 210 -13.05 -2.41 -21.09
N GLY A 211 -13.75 -3.09 -21.99
CA GLY A 211 -14.72 -2.47 -22.87
C GLY A 211 -14.08 -1.48 -23.86
N ASP A 212 -14.54 -0.24 -23.83
CA ASP A 212 -14.09 0.82 -24.75
C ASP A 212 -12.73 1.46 -24.37
N VAL A 213 -12.18 1.08 -23.23
CA VAL A 213 -10.88 1.60 -22.79
C VAL A 213 -9.76 0.87 -23.53
N PRO A 214 -8.82 1.60 -24.17
CA PRO A 214 -7.69 0.96 -24.87
C PRO A 214 -6.84 0.07 -23.96
N THR A 215 -6.45 -1.08 -24.47
CA THR A 215 -5.58 -2.05 -23.81
C THR A 215 -4.36 -2.38 -24.68
N PRO A 216 -3.20 -2.74 -24.13
CA PRO A 216 -2.84 -2.69 -22.70
C PRO A 216 -2.56 -1.27 -22.21
N MET A 217 -2.80 -1.01 -20.91
CA MET A 217 -2.41 0.25 -20.27
C MET A 217 -0.94 0.19 -19.83
N VAL A 218 -0.60 -0.83 -19.04
CA VAL A 218 0.74 -1.03 -18.51
C VAL A 218 0.98 -2.50 -18.22
N ARG A 219 2.22 -2.96 -18.43
CA ARG A 219 2.68 -4.30 -18.07
C ARG A 219 4.09 -4.25 -17.52
N TYR A 220 4.32 -5.03 -16.48
CA TYR A 220 5.62 -5.18 -15.84
C TYR A 220 5.99 -6.65 -15.73
N SER A 221 7.29 -6.91 -15.88
CA SER A 221 7.93 -8.16 -15.51
C SER A 221 9.29 -7.81 -14.89
N ALA A 222 9.53 -8.24 -13.66
CA ALA A 222 10.77 -7.96 -12.97
C ALA A 222 11.12 -9.11 -12.01
N LYS A 223 12.39 -9.14 -11.58
CA LYS A 223 12.89 -10.06 -10.56
C LYS A 223 13.58 -9.24 -9.48
N ASP A 224 13.08 -9.32 -8.25
CA ASP A 224 13.77 -8.81 -7.08
C ASP A 224 14.59 -9.93 -6.44
N SER A 225 15.91 -9.90 -6.66
CA SER A 225 16.85 -10.91 -6.14
C SER A 225 17.19 -10.71 -4.67
N THR A 226 16.78 -9.59 -4.08
CA THR A 226 17.00 -9.28 -2.66
C THR A 226 15.71 -8.73 -2.04
N PRO A 227 14.61 -9.52 -2.03
CA PRO A 227 13.33 -9.03 -1.56
C PRO A 227 13.39 -8.64 -0.10
N ALA A 228 12.77 -7.51 0.25
CA ALA A 228 12.69 -7.06 1.63
C ALA A 228 11.64 -7.85 2.45
N THR A 229 10.71 -8.51 1.77
CA THR A 229 9.71 -9.39 2.38
C THR A 229 9.24 -10.45 1.38
N SER A 230 8.81 -11.59 1.91
CA SER A 230 8.01 -12.60 1.20
C SER A 230 6.62 -12.77 1.82
N SER A 231 6.26 -11.88 2.75
CA SER A 231 4.96 -11.92 3.44
C SER A 231 4.17 -10.65 3.15
N PHE A 232 2.87 -10.79 2.89
CA PHE A 232 1.99 -9.71 2.48
C PHE A 232 0.66 -9.80 3.23
N ASP A 233 0.03 -8.64 3.52
CA ASP A 233 -1.24 -8.54 4.23
C ASP A 233 -2.09 -7.34 3.79
N ALA A 234 -1.66 -6.58 2.78
CA ALA A 234 -2.37 -5.39 2.33
C ALA A 234 -2.32 -5.19 0.81
N LEU A 235 -3.44 -4.73 0.27
CA LEU A 235 -3.57 -4.11 -1.05
C LEU A 235 -3.49 -2.60 -0.87
N GLY A 236 -2.74 -1.93 -1.73
CA GLY A 236 -2.67 -0.48 -1.76
C GLY A 236 -3.00 0.06 -3.14
N PHE A 237 -3.79 1.13 -3.19
CA PHE A 237 -4.17 1.83 -4.40
C PHE A 237 -4.07 3.32 -4.19
N MET A 238 -3.70 4.07 -5.22
CA MET A 238 -3.58 5.51 -5.13
C MET A 238 -3.87 6.18 -6.47
N THR A 239 -4.70 7.20 -6.44
CA THR A 239 -4.69 8.22 -7.50
C THR A 239 -3.54 9.19 -7.22
N HIS A 240 -2.79 9.56 -8.22
CA HIS A 240 -1.63 10.42 -8.05
C HIS A 240 -1.62 11.60 -9.02
N GLU A 241 -1.02 12.69 -8.57
CA GLU A 241 -0.83 13.93 -9.31
C GLU A 241 -2.14 14.60 -9.69
N VAL A 242 -2.36 14.75 -10.99
CA VAL A 242 -3.50 15.48 -11.55
C VAL A 242 -4.73 14.61 -11.81
N LEU A 243 -4.69 13.30 -11.51
CA LEU A 243 -5.86 12.46 -11.73
C LEU A 243 -7.02 12.94 -10.84
N SER A 244 -8.04 13.45 -11.47
CA SER A 244 -9.28 13.90 -10.84
C SER A 244 -10.45 13.07 -11.36
N THR A 245 -11.24 12.51 -10.44
CA THR A 245 -12.37 11.63 -10.74
C THR A 245 -13.46 11.79 -9.68
N ASP A 246 -14.74 11.62 -10.05
CA ASP A 246 -15.85 11.73 -9.09
C ASP A 246 -15.90 10.53 -8.15
N SER A 247 -15.57 9.33 -8.65
CA SER A 247 -15.49 8.13 -7.83
C SER A 247 -14.55 7.08 -8.41
N ILE A 248 -14.13 6.16 -7.52
CA ILE A 248 -13.43 4.94 -7.88
C ILE A 248 -14.20 3.76 -7.29
N GLU A 249 -14.52 2.79 -8.16
CA GLU A 249 -15.24 1.58 -7.79
C GLU A 249 -14.33 0.37 -7.93
N PHE A 250 -14.29 -0.50 -6.92
CA PHE A 250 -13.59 -1.78 -6.96
C PHE A 250 -14.60 -2.92 -6.94
N SER A 251 -14.42 -3.92 -7.79
CA SER A 251 -15.24 -5.13 -7.83
C SER A 251 -14.44 -6.36 -8.25
N ASP A 252 -15.05 -7.54 -8.11
CA ASP A 252 -14.46 -8.83 -8.51
C ASP A 252 -13.02 -9.03 -8.01
N ILE A 253 -12.82 -8.65 -6.74
CA ILE A 253 -11.51 -8.73 -6.12
C ILE A 253 -11.26 -10.17 -5.72
N SER A 254 -10.19 -10.74 -6.25
CA SER A 254 -9.73 -12.07 -5.88
C SER A 254 -8.26 -12.04 -5.51
N LEU A 255 -7.92 -12.70 -4.42
CA LEU A 255 -6.55 -12.88 -3.96
C LEU A 255 -6.36 -14.35 -3.60
N LYS A 256 -5.35 -14.99 -4.19
CA LYS A 256 -5.13 -16.43 -4.06
C LYS A 256 -3.67 -16.72 -3.83
N LEU A 257 -3.38 -17.62 -2.87
CA LEU A 257 -2.08 -18.28 -2.78
C LEU A 257 -2.15 -19.58 -3.57
N GLN A 258 -1.36 -19.70 -4.63
CA GLN A 258 -1.29 -20.88 -5.48
C GLN A 258 -0.08 -21.72 -5.09
N GLY A 259 -0.21 -23.04 -5.17
CA GLY A 259 0.86 -23.98 -4.91
C GLY A 259 1.96 -23.97 -5.97
N PRO A 260 3.09 -24.64 -5.70
CA PRO A 260 4.12 -24.90 -6.68
C PRO A 260 3.60 -25.80 -7.80
#